data_d8d0d146502203d2355f23600891d72e
#
_entry.id   d8d0d146502203d2355f23600891d72e
#
_cell.length_a   1.000
_cell.length_b   1.000
_cell.length_c   1.000
_cell.angle_alpha   90.00
_cell.angle_beta   90.00
_cell.angle_gamma   90.00
#
_symmetry.space_group_name_H-M   'P 1'
#
loop_
_entity.id
_entity.type
_entity.pdbx_description
1 polymer ?
#
loop_
_entity_poly.entity_id
_entity_poly.type
_entity_poly.pdbx_seq_one_letter_code
_entity_poly.pdbx_strand_id
1 'polypeptide(L)'
;MYARFFALVSLFAFAMYLLVVSDNLLTLYIGWEIMGLCSYLLIGFWYGKESARKAGIKAFITTRIGDVFMLLGLAALYSLTGSLGFKEILSNHAVLDVLATSVSPVFGLSWAGLIGLLLFIGTVGKSAQFPLHVWLPDAMEGPTPVSAMIHAATMVSAGVYMVIRFFPLISAGWVPGEALTPTMSVMAFIGAFTALFAATIAMAQNDVKRVLAYSTISQLGYMVAALGIGAYTAAAFHLATHAFFKALLFLGSGSVIHGMEHGLMHTGETLDPQD
;
A
#
# COMPACT_ATOMS: atom_id res chain seq x y z
N MET A 1 23.30 16.36 4.80
CA MET A 1 22.23 15.36 4.97
C MET A 1 20.86 16.00 5.21
N TYR A 2 20.73 17.01 6.05
CA TYR A 2 19.46 17.68 6.39
C TYR A 2 18.64 18.14 5.16
N ALA A 3 19.21 18.98 4.29
CA ALA A 3 18.51 19.47 3.09
C ALA A 3 18.02 18.35 2.18
N ARG A 4 18.83 17.31 1.97
CA ARG A 4 18.44 16.14 1.16
C ARG A 4 17.27 15.39 1.79
N PHE A 5 17.27 15.22 3.12
CA PHE A 5 16.18 14.54 3.83
C PHE A 5 14.84 15.28 3.61
N PHE A 6 14.81 16.57 3.89
CA PHE A 6 13.57 17.35 3.77
C PHE A 6 13.11 17.54 2.33
N ALA A 7 14.05 17.63 1.36
CA ALA A 7 13.69 17.66 -0.05
C ALA A 7 12.98 16.35 -0.48
N LEU A 8 13.49 15.18 -0.08
CA LEU A 8 12.87 13.89 -0.39
C LEU A 8 11.53 13.70 0.33
N VAL A 9 11.42 14.12 1.58
CA VAL A 9 10.16 14.11 2.35
C VAL A 9 9.10 14.99 1.69
N SER A 10 9.48 16.20 1.26
CA SER A 10 8.56 17.12 0.58
C SER A 10 8.11 16.57 -0.76
N LEU A 11 9.02 15.97 -1.55
CA LEU A 11 8.68 15.33 -2.82
C LEU A 11 7.75 14.11 -2.62
N PHE A 12 7.98 13.33 -1.57
CA PHE A 12 7.12 12.19 -1.21
C PHE A 12 5.71 12.66 -0.82
N ALA A 13 5.62 13.72 0.00
CA ALA A 13 4.34 14.32 0.37
C ALA A 13 3.60 14.88 -0.84
N PHE A 14 4.31 15.59 -1.73
CA PHE A 14 3.76 16.06 -3.01
C PHE A 14 3.18 14.91 -3.84
N ALA A 15 3.93 13.80 -3.99
CA ALA A 15 3.46 12.64 -4.76
C ALA A 15 2.18 12.03 -4.18
N MET A 16 2.09 11.96 -2.84
CA MET A 16 0.88 11.48 -2.17
C MET A 16 -0.31 12.43 -2.36
N TYR A 17 -0.10 13.74 -2.23
CA TYR A 17 -1.15 14.72 -2.50
C TYR A 17 -1.61 14.66 -3.95
N LEU A 18 -0.69 14.60 -4.92
CA LEU A 18 -1.01 14.44 -6.34
C LEU A 18 -1.88 13.21 -6.59
N LEU A 19 -1.55 12.08 -5.95
CA LEU A 19 -2.33 10.85 -6.04
C LEU A 19 -3.75 11.03 -5.48
N VAL A 20 -3.90 11.64 -4.30
CA VAL A 20 -5.19 11.77 -3.61
C VAL A 20 -6.12 12.77 -4.31
N VAL A 21 -5.58 13.89 -4.80
CA VAL A 21 -6.40 14.95 -5.46
C VAL A 21 -6.63 14.68 -6.95
N SER A 22 -6.05 13.61 -7.52
CA SER A 22 -6.24 13.29 -8.93
C SER A 22 -7.70 13.03 -9.27
N ASP A 23 -8.14 13.46 -10.43
CA ASP A 23 -9.46 13.23 -11.01
C ASP A 23 -9.47 12.17 -12.11
N ASN A 24 -8.28 11.63 -12.43
CA ASN A 24 -8.10 10.61 -13.45
C ASN A 24 -7.01 9.60 -13.06
N LEU A 25 -7.07 8.42 -13.67
CA LEU A 25 -6.16 7.30 -13.42
C LEU A 25 -4.72 7.57 -13.82
N LEU A 26 -4.48 8.35 -14.87
CA LEU A 26 -3.12 8.64 -15.32
C LEU A 26 -2.39 9.51 -14.30
N THR A 27 -3.03 10.57 -13.81
CA THR A 27 -2.44 11.45 -12.79
C THR A 27 -2.25 10.69 -11.47
N LEU A 28 -3.21 9.83 -11.09
CA LEU A 28 -3.07 8.94 -9.94
C LEU A 28 -1.85 8.03 -10.11
N TYR A 29 -1.68 7.41 -11.27
CA TYR A 29 -0.55 6.52 -11.55
C TYR A 29 0.79 7.28 -11.55
N ILE A 30 0.86 8.50 -12.06
CA ILE A 30 2.06 9.35 -11.98
C ILE A 30 2.43 9.60 -10.51
N GLY A 31 1.47 10.00 -9.68
CA GLY A 31 1.71 10.15 -8.22
C GLY A 31 2.17 8.85 -7.55
N TRP A 32 1.58 7.72 -7.95
CA TRP A 32 1.93 6.39 -7.48
C TRP A 32 3.39 6.02 -7.78
N GLU A 33 3.87 6.33 -8.98
CA GLU A 33 5.23 6.06 -9.43
C GLU A 33 6.26 6.97 -8.75
N ILE A 34 5.98 8.28 -8.66
CA ILE A 34 6.86 9.22 -7.96
C ILE A 34 6.98 8.84 -6.48
N MET A 35 5.88 8.45 -5.84
CA MET A 35 5.88 7.97 -4.46
C MET A 35 6.75 6.69 -4.31
N GLY A 36 6.69 5.76 -5.27
CA GLY A 36 7.55 4.58 -5.30
C GLY A 36 9.03 4.92 -5.40
N LEU A 37 9.41 5.89 -6.25
CA LEU A 37 10.77 6.39 -6.36
C LEU A 37 11.24 7.07 -5.05
N CYS A 38 10.40 7.92 -4.47
CA CYS A 38 10.74 8.60 -3.22
C CYS A 38 10.95 7.61 -2.08
N SER A 39 10.12 6.55 -1.99
CA SER A 39 10.27 5.52 -0.98
C SER A 39 11.61 4.78 -1.12
N TYR A 40 12.04 4.44 -2.33
CA TYR A 40 13.35 3.88 -2.61
C TYR A 40 14.48 4.75 -2.06
N LEU A 41 14.44 6.06 -2.36
CA LEU A 41 15.45 7.04 -1.93
C LEU A 41 15.46 7.28 -0.41
N LEU A 42 14.29 7.17 0.22
CA LEU A 42 14.13 7.39 1.65
C LEU A 42 14.47 6.14 2.48
N ILE A 43 14.10 4.94 2.02
CA ILE A 43 14.51 3.66 2.65
C ILE A 43 16.04 3.51 2.55
N GLY A 44 16.60 3.76 1.35
CA GLY A 44 18.03 3.77 1.11
C GLY A 44 18.73 5.06 1.52
N PHE A 45 18.16 5.87 2.42
CA PHE A 45 18.73 7.19 2.80
C PHE A 45 20.19 7.09 3.29
N TRP A 46 20.47 6.06 4.07
CA TRP A 46 21.81 5.71 4.55
C TRP A 46 22.56 4.84 3.53
N TYR A 47 22.69 5.35 2.28
CA TYR A 47 23.24 4.60 1.13
C TYR A 47 24.66 4.05 1.32
N GLY A 48 25.42 4.57 2.29
CA GLY A 48 26.71 3.99 2.70
C GLY A 48 26.58 2.68 3.47
N LYS A 49 25.40 2.40 4.05
CA LYS A 49 25.08 1.13 4.72
C LYS A 49 24.54 0.14 3.69
N GLU A 50 25.19 -1.01 3.56
CA GLU A 50 24.82 -2.01 2.54
C GLU A 50 23.41 -2.56 2.75
N SER A 51 22.99 -2.78 4.02
CA SER A 51 21.63 -3.22 4.36
C SER A 51 20.57 -2.23 3.91
N ALA A 52 20.75 -0.93 4.14
CA ALA A 52 19.81 0.11 3.72
C ALA A 52 19.70 0.20 2.20
N ARG A 53 20.83 0.09 1.49
CA ARG A 53 20.85 0.04 0.03
C ARG A 53 20.08 -1.15 -0.53
N LYS A 54 20.33 -2.35 0.02
CA LYS A 54 19.63 -3.58 -0.38
C LYS A 54 18.14 -3.51 -0.07
N ALA A 55 17.77 -2.97 1.09
CA ALA A 55 16.38 -2.77 1.49
C ALA A 55 15.62 -1.84 0.52
N GLY A 56 16.24 -0.71 0.14
CA GLY A 56 15.67 0.21 -0.84
C GLY A 56 15.45 -0.47 -2.20
N ILE A 57 16.46 -1.15 -2.73
CA ILE A 57 16.36 -1.89 -4.01
C ILE A 57 15.25 -2.94 -3.93
N LYS A 58 15.19 -3.73 -2.84
CA LYS A 58 14.15 -4.75 -2.64
C LYS A 58 12.76 -4.12 -2.64
N ALA A 59 12.56 -3.02 -1.90
CA ALA A 59 11.29 -2.31 -1.86
C ALA A 59 10.86 -1.83 -3.25
N PHE A 60 11.78 -1.20 -4.00
CA PHE A 60 11.50 -0.69 -5.34
C PHE A 60 11.13 -1.80 -6.32
N ILE A 61 11.93 -2.86 -6.41
CA ILE A 61 11.68 -3.96 -7.37
C ILE A 61 10.40 -4.71 -7.02
N THR A 62 10.16 -5.00 -5.72
CA THR A 62 8.95 -5.73 -5.31
C THR A 62 7.67 -4.94 -5.60
N THR A 63 7.66 -3.65 -5.30
CA THR A 63 6.48 -2.81 -5.59
C THR A 63 6.28 -2.62 -7.09
N ARG A 64 7.37 -2.54 -7.88
CA ARG A 64 7.32 -2.39 -9.32
C ARG A 64 6.63 -3.56 -10.03
N ILE A 65 6.71 -4.78 -9.48
CA ILE A 65 5.94 -5.92 -10.00
C ILE A 65 4.44 -5.57 -10.00
N GLY A 66 3.93 -5.05 -8.88
CA GLY A 66 2.53 -4.62 -8.79
C GLY A 66 2.18 -3.47 -9.74
N ASP A 67 3.08 -2.49 -9.86
CA ASP A 67 2.90 -1.31 -10.69
C ASP A 67 2.76 -1.65 -12.19
N VAL A 68 3.49 -2.65 -12.67
CA VAL A 68 3.39 -3.14 -14.07
C VAL A 68 1.99 -3.72 -14.34
N PHE A 69 1.46 -4.55 -13.43
CA PHE A 69 0.10 -5.09 -13.59
C PHE A 69 -0.95 -3.99 -13.51
N MET A 70 -0.78 -3.00 -12.62
CA MET A 70 -1.65 -1.84 -12.56
C MET A 70 -1.64 -1.07 -13.89
N LEU A 71 -0.48 -0.86 -14.51
CA LEU A 71 -0.37 -0.19 -15.82
C LEU A 71 -1.10 -0.97 -16.92
N LEU A 72 -1.01 -2.31 -16.91
CA LEU A 72 -1.78 -3.15 -17.84
C LEU A 72 -3.28 -2.99 -17.63
N GLY A 73 -3.75 -2.90 -16.38
CA GLY A 73 -5.13 -2.61 -16.06
C GLY A 73 -5.61 -1.25 -16.58
N LEU A 74 -4.77 -0.21 -16.44
CA LEU A 74 -5.05 1.12 -17.00
C LEU A 74 -5.13 1.09 -18.53
N ALA A 75 -4.20 0.42 -19.18
CA ALA A 75 -4.17 0.30 -20.63
C ALA A 75 -5.41 -0.44 -21.17
N ALA A 76 -5.81 -1.53 -20.50
CA ALA A 76 -7.02 -2.28 -20.83
C ALA A 76 -8.28 -1.40 -20.66
N LEU A 77 -8.38 -0.68 -19.55
CA LEU A 77 -9.50 0.22 -19.27
C LEU A 77 -9.60 1.32 -20.33
N TYR A 78 -8.47 1.96 -20.67
CA TYR A 78 -8.43 2.98 -21.71
C TYR A 78 -8.81 2.44 -23.10
N SER A 79 -8.34 1.25 -23.45
CA SER A 79 -8.65 0.64 -24.76
C SER A 79 -10.14 0.32 -24.93
N LEU A 80 -10.84 0.05 -23.82
CA LEU A 80 -12.27 -0.31 -23.84
C LEU A 80 -13.19 0.91 -23.72
N THR A 81 -12.77 1.94 -22.96
CA THR A 81 -13.62 3.08 -22.63
C THR A 81 -13.24 4.37 -23.35
N GLY A 82 -12.00 4.45 -23.87
CA GLY A 82 -11.44 5.67 -24.46
C GLY A 82 -11.15 6.77 -23.43
N SER A 83 -11.34 6.53 -22.13
CA SER A 83 -11.14 7.50 -21.05
C SER A 83 -10.39 6.89 -19.86
N LEU A 84 -9.73 7.75 -19.08
CA LEU A 84 -9.14 7.44 -17.78
C LEU A 84 -9.69 8.36 -16.68
N GLY A 85 -10.69 9.18 -16.98
CA GLY A 85 -11.34 10.07 -16.03
C GLY A 85 -12.24 9.30 -15.06
N PHE A 86 -12.19 9.63 -13.79
CA PHE A 86 -13.00 8.95 -12.77
C PHE A 86 -14.48 9.16 -13.00
N LYS A 87 -14.89 10.37 -13.37
CA LYS A 87 -16.29 10.69 -13.57
C LYS A 87 -16.88 9.92 -14.76
N GLU A 88 -16.14 9.83 -15.87
CA GLU A 88 -16.58 9.15 -17.08
C GLU A 88 -16.73 7.63 -16.87
N ILE A 89 -15.94 7.04 -15.97
CA ILE A 89 -15.90 5.59 -15.75
C ILE A 89 -16.73 5.21 -14.52
N LEU A 90 -16.42 5.78 -13.36
CA LEU A 90 -16.96 5.31 -12.08
C LEU A 90 -18.38 5.82 -11.78
N SER A 91 -18.80 6.93 -12.41
CA SER A 91 -20.15 7.46 -12.27
C SER A 91 -21.06 7.07 -13.45
N ASN A 92 -20.55 6.37 -14.44
CA ASN A 92 -21.30 5.97 -15.62
C ASN A 92 -21.74 4.50 -15.52
N HIS A 93 -22.96 4.27 -15.04
CA HIS A 93 -23.53 2.94 -14.88
C HIS A 93 -23.54 2.13 -16.19
N ALA A 94 -23.81 2.76 -17.33
CA ALA A 94 -23.80 2.06 -18.62
C ALA A 94 -22.41 1.50 -18.97
N VAL A 95 -21.33 2.24 -18.68
CA VAL A 95 -19.95 1.77 -18.87
C VAL A 95 -19.64 0.62 -17.91
N LEU A 96 -20.03 0.76 -16.64
CA LEU A 96 -19.81 -0.29 -15.63
C LEU A 96 -20.56 -1.58 -15.97
N ASP A 97 -21.81 -1.48 -16.43
CA ASP A 97 -22.64 -2.62 -16.85
C ASP A 97 -22.03 -3.35 -18.06
N VAL A 98 -21.55 -2.60 -19.06
CA VAL A 98 -20.86 -3.18 -20.22
C VAL A 98 -19.58 -3.91 -19.77
N LEU A 99 -18.78 -3.31 -18.90
CA LEU A 99 -17.55 -3.94 -18.38
C LEU A 99 -17.85 -5.16 -17.50
N ALA A 100 -18.97 -5.16 -16.77
CA ALA A 100 -19.38 -6.27 -15.91
C ALA A 100 -19.94 -7.46 -16.69
N THR A 101 -20.63 -7.20 -17.81
CA THR A 101 -21.30 -8.25 -18.61
C THR A 101 -20.45 -8.78 -19.76
N SER A 102 -19.52 -7.97 -20.29
CA SER A 102 -18.62 -8.41 -21.36
C SER A 102 -17.50 -9.29 -20.84
N VAL A 103 -17.32 -10.44 -21.49
CA VAL A 103 -16.32 -11.45 -21.08
C VAL A 103 -14.96 -11.13 -21.71
N SER A 104 -13.91 -11.15 -20.91
CA SER A 104 -12.53 -10.99 -21.35
C SER A 104 -11.98 -12.35 -21.88
N PRO A 105 -10.97 -12.34 -22.76
CA PRO A 105 -10.33 -13.58 -23.23
C PRO A 105 -9.50 -14.28 -22.14
N VAL A 106 -9.35 -13.68 -20.95
CA VAL A 106 -8.49 -14.18 -19.87
C VAL A 106 -9.37 -14.83 -18.80
N PHE A 107 -9.22 -16.12 -18.61
CA PHE A 107 -9.89 -16.94 -17.59
C PHE A 107 -11.42 -16.85 -17.57
N GLY A 108 -12.06 -16.35 -18.64
CA GLY A 108 -13.52 -16.16 -18.66
C GLY A 108 -14.06 -15.12 -17.68
N LEU A 109 -13.20 -14.28 -17.14
CA LEU A 109 -13.59 -13.17 -16.26
C LEU A 109 -14.29 -12.08 -17.06
N SER A 110 -15.18 -11.32 -16.42
CA SER A 110 -15.65 -10.05 -16.99
C SER A 110 -14.50 -9.06 -17.12
N TRP A 111 -14.61 -8.08 -18.02
CA TRP A 111 -13.58 -7.03 -18.12
C TRP A 111 -13.47 -6.22 -16.83
N ALA A 112 -14.57 -5.92 -16.15
CA ALA A 112 -14.52 -5.28 -14.84
C ALA A 112 -13.72 -6.14 -13.83
N GLY A 113 -13.95 -7.45 -13.83
CA GLY A 113 -13.22 -8.39 -12.97
C GLY A 113 -11.73 -8.45 -13.28
N LEU A 114 -11.35 -8.56 -14.56
CA LEU A 114 -9.94 -8.61 -14.97
C LEU A 114 -9.21 -7.30 -14.64
N ILE A 115 -9.78 -6.15 -15.01
CA ILE A 115 -9.20 -4.84 -14.72
C ILE A 115 -9.10 -4.62 -13.21
N GLY A 116 -10.16 -4.97 -12.46
CA GLY A 116 -10.16 -4.90 -11.00
C GLY A 116 -9.04 -5.74 -10.37
N LEU A 117 -8.78 -6.96 -10.86
CA LEU A 117 -7.66 -7.79 -10.41
C LEU A 117 -6.30 -7.16 -10.75
N LEU A 118 -6.13 -6.64 -11.96
CA LEU A 118 -4.87 -6.00 -12.37
C LEU A 118 -4.56 -4.76 -11.52
N LEU A 119 -5.55 -3.93 -11.23
CA LEU A 119 -5.42 -2.80 -10.32
C LEU A 119 -5.12 -3.27 -8.89
N PHE A 120 -5.80 -4.34 -8.45
CA PHE A 120 -5.58 -4.91 -7.12
C PHE A 120 -4.15 -5.46 -6.93
N ILE A 121 -3.52 -6.02 -7.97
CA ILE A 121 -2.11 -6.45 -7.88
C ILE A 121 -1.19 -5.24 -7.60
N GLY A 122 -1.50 -4.05 -8.13
CA GLY A 122 -0.84 -2.80 -7.72
C GLY A 122 -0.99 -2.51 -6.22
N THR A 123 -2.20 -2.70 -5.68
CA THR A 123 -2.47 -2.61 -4.24
C THR A 123 -1.66 -3.64 -3.45
N VAL A 124 -1.59 -4.89 -3.91
CA VAL A 124 -0.79 -5.95 -3.27
C VAL A 124 0.67 -5.53 -3.12
N GLY A 125 1.24 -4.87 -4.14
CA GLY A 125 2.61 -4.34 -4.11
C GLY A 125 2.78 -3.21 -3.09
N LYS A 126 2.03 -2.12 -3.20
CA LYS A 126 2.18 -0.93 -2.35
C LYS A 126 1.69 -1.14 -0.91
N SER A 127 0.57 -1.83 -0.73
CA SER A 127 0.03 -2.13 0.61
C SER A 127 0.62 -3.39 1.23
N ALA A 128 1.71 -3.91 0.68
CA ALA A 128 2.47 -5.04 1.21
C ALA A 128 1.57 -6.25 1.58
N GLN A 129 0.66 -6.62 0.68
CA GLN A 129 -0.15 -7.81 0.86
C GLN A 129 0.60 -9.05 0.36
N PHE A 130 0.25 -10.22 0.88
CA PHE A 130 0.81 -11.48 0.38
C PHE A 130 0.54 -11.63 -1.14
N PRO A 131 1.55 -12.05 -1.93
CA PRO A 131 2.93 -12.43 -1.57
C PRO A 131 3.96 -11.28 -1.60
N LEU A 132 3.60 -10.05 -1.97
CA LEU A 132 4.52 -8.91 -2.16
C LEU A 132 4.80 -8.11 -0.87
N HIS A 133 4.63 -8.71 0.32
CA HIS A 133 4.80 -8.06 1.62
C HIS A 133 6.26 -7.95 2.09
N VAL A 134 7.16 -8.72 1.51
CA VAL A 134 8.52 -8.98 2.00
C VAL A 134 9.45 -7.76 2.03
N TRP A 135 9.08 -6.66 1.40
CA TRP A 135 9.87 -5.44 1.38
C TRP A 135 9.63 -4.54 2.60
N LEU A 136 8.43 -4.63 3.20
CA LEU A 136 8.00 -3.67 4.21
C LEU A 136 8.78 -3.79 5.53
N PRO A 137 9.07 -5.00 6.07
CA PRO A 137 9.91 -5.13 7.26
C PRO A 137 11.36 -4.66 7.03
N ASP A 138 11.92 -4.86 5.84
CA ASP A 138 13.27 -4.41 5.52
C ASP A 138 13.34 -2.88 5.33
N ALA A 139 12.21 -2.23 5.02
CA ALA A 139 12.11 -0.78 4.93
C ALA A 139 12.41 -0.06 6.27
N MET A 140 12.48 -0.81 7.39
CA MET A 140 12.88 -0.30 8.71
C MET A 140 14.33 0.18 8.77
N GLU A 141 15.17 -0.13 7.77
CA GLU A 141 16.51 0.41 7.62
C GLU A 141 16.56 1.93 7.39
N GLY A 142 15.44 2.50 6.94
CA GLY A 142 15.29 3.95 6.78
C GLY A 142 15.17 4.70 8.13
N PRO A 143 15.36 6.04 8.13
CA PRO A 143 15.16 6.86 9.32
C PRO A 143 13.74 6.69 9.89
N THR A 144 13.59 6.67 11.21
CA THR A 144 12.29 6.41 11.87
C THR A 144 11.16 7.36 11.44
N PRO A 145 11.38 8.67 11.22
CA PRO A 145 10.33 9.54 10.68
C PRO A 145 9.85 9.13 9.28
N VAL A 146 10.74 8.55 8.46
CA VAL A 146 10.38 7.98 7.15
C VAL A 146 9.52 6.73 7.32
N SER A 147 9.89 5.85 8.26
CA SER A 147 9.07 4.68 8.59
C SER A 147 7.67 5.10 9.04
N ALA A 148 7.56 6.08 9.95
CA ALA A 148 6.28 6.63 10.37
C ALA A 148 5.44 7.10 9.16
N MET A 149 6.05 7.85 8.25
CA MET A 149 5.36 8.40 7.09
C MET A 149 4.91 7.31 6.09
N ILE A 150 5.79 6.39 5.72
CA ILE A 150 5.49 5.29 4.78
C ILE A 150 4.38 4.39 5.32
N HIS A 151 4.44 4.02 6.60
CA HIS A 151 3.59 2.98 7.19
C HIS A 151 2.29 3.51 7.79
N ALA A 152 2.19 4.82 8.10
CA ALA A 152 0.98 5.36 8.70
C ALA A 152 -0.07 5.74 7.63
N ALA A 153 0.22 6.79 6.84
CA ALA A 153 -0.81 7.49 6.08
C ALA A 153 -0.49 7.64 4.59
N THR A 154 0.63 7.11 4.09
CA THR A 154 1.03 7.40 2.72
C THR A 154 1.16 6.17 1.82
N MET A 155 2.36 5.65 1.60
CA MET A 155 2.59 4.64 0.57
C MET A 155 1.74 3.38 0.74
N VAL A 156 1.70 2.83 1.96
CA VAL A 156 0.96 1.58 2.19
C VAL A 156 -0.56 1.78 2.22
N SER A 157 -1.03 2.97 2.54
CA SER A 157 -2.45 3.33 2.51
C SER A 157 -2.94 3.68 1.11
N ALA A 158 -2.04 4.06 0.19
CA ALA A 158 -2.39 4.40 -1.18
C ALA A 158 -3.06 3.25 -1.94
N GLY A 159 -2.64 1.99 -1.69
CA GLY A 159 -3.29 0.82 -2.29
C GLY A 159 -4.71 0.62 -1.79
N VAL A 160 -4.93 0.71 -0.48
CA VAL A 160 -6.28 0.64 0.12
C VAL A 160 -7.15 1.79 -0.39
N TYR A 161 -6.62 3.01 -0.43
CA TYR A 161 -7.30 4.18 -1.00
C TYR A 161 -7.70 3.95 -2.46
N MET A 162 -6.81 3.41 -3.29
CA MET A 162 -7.12 3.11 -4.69
C MET A 162 -8.30 2.12 -4.80
N VAL A 163 -8.30 1.05 -4.01
CA VAL A 163 -9.43 0.09 -4.02
C VAL A 163 -10.73 0.74 -3.59
N ILE A 164 -10.71 1.61 -2.56
CA ILE A 164 -11.89 2.39 -2.14
C ILE A 164 -12.37 3.27 -3.31
N ARG A 165 -11.47 3.96 -3.98
CA ARG A 165 -11.77 4.85 -5.11
C ARG A 165 -12.37 4.10 -6.30
N PHE A 166 -11.85 2.90 -6.59
CA PHE A 166 -12.29 2.04 -7.69
C PHE A 166 -13.35 1.01 -7.29
N PHE A 167 -13.89 1.09 -6.08
CA PHE A 167 -14.89 0.14 -5.61
C PHE A 167 -16.07 -0.01 -6.57
N PRO A 168 -16.63 1.04 -7.21
CA PRO A 168 -17.71 0.88 -8.20
C PRO A 168 -17.34 -0.03 -9.38
N LEU A 169 -16.09 0.01 -9.85
CA LEU A 169 -15.62 -0.88 -10.92
C LEU A 169 -15.38 -2.30 -10.40
N ILE A 170 -14.77 -2.44 -9.22
CA ILE A 170 -14.44 -3.73 -8.62
C ILE A 170 -15.69 -4.51 -8.23
N SER A 171 -16.74 -3.82 -7.78
CA SER A 171 -18.02 -4.39 -7.42
C SER A 171 -19.04 -4.39 -8.56
N ALA A 172 -18.64 -4.00 -9.78
CA ALA A 172 -19.56 -3.98 -10.92
C ALA A 172 -20.18 -5.35 -11.16
N GLY A 173 -21.51 -5.38 -11.26
CA GLY A 173 -22.29 -6.63 -11.36
C GLY A 173 -22.53 -7.37 -10.05
N TRP A 174 -22.07 -6.85 -8.90
CA TRP A 174 -22.36 -7.43 -7.59
C TRP A 174 -23.54 -6.73 -6.90
N VAL A 175 -24.43 -7.51 -6.29
CA VAL A 175 -25.54 -7.03 -5.47
C VAL A 175 -25.32 -7.43 -4.02
N PRO A 176 -25.50 -6.51 -3.04
CA PRO A 176 -25.41 -6.84 -1.63
C PRO A 176 -26.36 -7.99 -1.24
N GLY A 177 -25.78 -9.01 -0.60
CA GLY A 177 -26.50 -10.23 -0.22
C GLY A 177 -26.33 -11.41 -1.19
N GLU A 178 -25.75 -11.19 -2.35
CA GLU A 178 -25.40 -12.22 -3.30
C GLU A 178 -23.93 -12.69 -3.14
N ALA A 179 -23.57 -13.73 -3.89
CA ALA A 179 -22.21 -14.24 -3.91
C ALA A 179 -21.24 -13.17 -4.41
N LEU A 180 -20.07 -13.09 -3.78
CA LEU A 180 -19.01 -12.14 -4.17
C LEU A 180 -18.53 -12.41 -5.59
N THR A 181 -18.17 -11.32 -6.31
CA THR A 181 -17.49 -11.47 -7.60
C THR A 181 -16.15 -12.21 -7.41
N PRO A 182 -15.60 -12.85 -8.46
CA PRO A 182 -14.28 -13.51 -8.36
C PRO A 182 -13.20 -12.57 -7.85
N THR A 183 -13.18 -11.32 -8.31
CA THR A 183 -12.23 -10.29 -7.87
C THR A 183 -12.38 -9.97 -6.39
N MET A 184 -13.59 -9.73 -5.92
CA MET A 184 -13.89 -9.48 -4.51
C MET A 184 -13.51 -10.67 -3.63
N SER A 185 -13.78 -11.90 -4.08
CA SER A 185 -13.39 -13.13 -3.37
C SER A 185 -11.86 -13.26 -3.22
N VAL A 186 -11.11 -12.98 -4.29
CA VAL A 186 -9.63 -12.96 -4.25
C VAL A 186 -9.13 -11.89 -3.27
N MET A 187 -9.70 -10.69 -3.30
CA MET A 187 -9.35 -9.61 -2.38
C MET A 187 -9.62 -9.99 -0.93
N ALA A 188 -10.82 -10.53 -0.65
CA ALA A 188 -11.20 -10.97 0.70
C ALA A 188 -10.23 -12.04 1.23
N PHE A 189 -9.90 -13.04 0.39
CA PHE A 189 -8.99 -14.11 0.76
C PHE A 189 -7.56 -13.59 1.01
N ILE A 190 -6.98 -12.83 0.07
CA ILE A 190 -5.61 -12.30 0.21
C ILE A 190 -5.53 -11.37 1.43
N GLY A 191 -6.52 -10.51 1.64
CA GLY A 191 -6.56 -9.63 2.79
C GLY A 191 -6.63 -10.39 4.12
N ALA A 192 -7.56 -11.34 4.25
CA ALA A 192 -7.74 -12.13 5.47
C ALA A 192 -6.50 -13.00 5.77
N PHE A 193 -5.96 -13.66 4.73
CA PHE A 193 -4.74 -14.44 4.86
C PHE A 193 -3.55 -13.56 5.31
N THR A 194 -3.36 -12.39 4.67
CA THR A 194 -2.29 -11.47 5.02
C THR A 194 -2.43 -10.96 6.46
N ALA A 195 -3.66 -10.65 6.88
CA ALA A 195 -3.92 -10.16 8.24
C ALA A 195 -3.48 -11.18 9.30
N LEU A 196 -3.88 -12.44 9.15
CA LEU A 196 -3.51 -13.50 10.07
C LEU A 196 -2.02 -13.84 10.00
N PHE A 197 -1.50 -14.04 8.78
CA PHE A 197 -0.11 -14.40 8.53
C PHE A 197 0.87 -13.36 9.11
N ALA A 198 0.64 -12.07 8.84
CA ALA A 198 1.51 -11.03 9.35
C ALA A 198 1.41 -10.85 10.88
N ALA A 199 0.22 -11.04 11.46
CA ALA A 199 0.05 -11.00 12.92
C ALA A 199 0.86 -12.09 13.63
N THR A 200 0.86 -13.31 13.10
CA THR A 200 1.65 -14.42 13.67
C THR A 200 3.16 -14.16 13.57
N ILE A 201 3.63 -13.57 12.46
CA ILE A 201 5.05 -13.21 12.32
C ILE A 201 5.43 -12.09 13.28
N ALA A 202 4.56 -11.11 13.49
CA ALA A 202 4.81 -9.99 14.41
C ALA A 202 5.14 -10.48 15.83
N MET A 203 4.52 -11.56 16.29
CA MET A 203 4.76 -12.15 17.61
C MET A 203 6.16 -12.77 17.77
N ALA A 204 6.84 -13.06 16.66
CA ALA A 204 8.16 -13.68 16.64
C ALA A 204 9.30 -12.67 16.38
N GLN A 205 8.99 -11.36 16.29
CA GLN A 205 9.99 -10.32 16.07
C GLN A 205 10.51 -9.78 17.41
N ASN A 206 11.82 -9.54 17.49
CA ASN A 206 12.48 -8.90 18.63
C ASN A 206 12.65 -7.38 18.40
N ASP A 207 12.83 -6.95 17.15
CA ASP A 207 12.99 -5.54 16.76
C ASP A 207 11.62 -4.81 16.81
N VAL A 208 11.52 -3.76 17.62
CA VAL A 208 10.30 -2.98 17.84
C VAL A 208 9.74 -2.36 16.55
N LYS A 209 10.62 -1.92 15.64
CA LYS A 209 10.19 -1.35 14.34
C LYS A 209 9.66 -2.45 13.42
N ARG A 210 10.23 -3.66 13.46
CA ARG A 210 9.74 -4.81 12.68
C ARG A 210 8.40 -5.31 13.20
N VAL A 211 8.19 -5.35 14.53
CA VAL A 211 6.87 -5.64 15.12
C VAL A 211 5.82 -4.69 14.57
N LEU A 212 6.11 -3.37 14.57
CA LEU A 212 5.20 -2.35 14.04
C LEU A 212 4.98 -2.48 12.53
N ALA A 213 6.00 -2.90 11.77
CA ALA A 213 5.88 -3.14 10.33
C ALA A 213 4.92 -4.32 10.03
N TYR A 214 5.11 -5.46 10.68
CA TYR A 214 4.20 -6.61 10.52
C TYR A 214 2.79 -6.32 11.04
N SER A 215 2.66 -5.57 12.12
CA SER A 215 1.37 -5.06 12.59
C SER A 215 0.70 -4.17 11.53
N THR A 216 1.46 -3.36 10.80
CA THR A 216 0.93 -2.55 9.68
C THR A 216 0.44 -3.45 8.54
N ILE A 217 1.22 -4.46 8.11
CA ILE A 217 0.82 -5.43 7.08
C ILE A 217 -0.49 -6.11 7.47
N SER A 218 -0.61 -6.54 8.74
CA SER A 218 -1.81 -7.18 9.26
C SER A 218 -3.03 -6.26 9.20
N GLN A 219 -2.90 -5.00 9.63
CA GLN A 219 -4.03 -4.04 9.61
C GLN A 219 -4.45 -3.67 8.18
N LEU A 220 -3.52 -3.53 7.26
CA LEU A 220 -3.83 -3.33 5.85
C LEU A 220 -4.54 -4.56 5.26
N GLY A 221 -4.13 -5.77 5.65
CA GLY A 221 -4.83 -7.01 5.30
C GLY A 221 -6.28 -7.00 5.77
N TYR A 222 -6.53 -6.52 6.98
CA TYR A 222 -7.89 -6.34 7.52
C TYR A 222 -8.73 -5.39 6.67
N MET A 223 -8.16 -4.25 6.25
CA MET A 223 -8.85 -3.29 5.39
C MET A 223 -9.14 -3.88 4.00
N VAL A 224 -8.18 -4.59 3.42
CA VAL A 224 -8.34 -5.27 2.12
C VAL A 224 -9.40 -6.36 2.20
N ALA A 225 -9.44 -7.15 3.27
CA ALA A 225 -10.48 -8.15 3.50
C ALA A 225 -11.88 -7.50 3.60
N ALA A 226 -11.98 -6.41 4.35
CA ALA A 226 -13.22 -5.64 4.46
C ALA A 226 -13.70 -5.11 3.10
N LEU A 227 -12.78 -4.60 2.27
CA LEU A 227 -13.10 -4.16 0.91
C LEU A 227 -13.55 -5.33 0.04
N GLY A 228 -12.90 -6.49 0.16
CA GLY A 228 -13.25 -7.70 -0.58
C GLY A 228 -14.66 -8.22 -0.29
N ILE A 229 -15.19 -8.00 0.91
CA ILE A 229 -16.57 -8.37 1.27
C ILE A 229 -17.58 -7.22 1.08
N GLY A 230 -17.17 -6.09 0.49
CA GLY A 230 -18.06 -4.96 0.22
C GLY A 230 -18.19 -3.95 1.37
N ALA A 231 -17.46 -4.10 2.48
CA ALA A 231 -17.52 -3.20 3.64
C ALA A 231 -16.58 -1.98 3.48
N TYR A 232 -16.71 -1.24 2.36
CA TYR A 232 -15.78 -0.15 2.03
C TYR A 232 -15.81 1.03 3.00
N THR A 233 -16.96 1.34 3.60
CA THR A 233 -17.08 2.39 4.61
C THR A 233 -16.28 2.05 5.87
N ALA A 234 -16.36 0.79 6.32
CA ALA A 234 -15.58 0.31 7.46
C ALA A 234 -14.08 0.34 7.17
N ALA A 235 -13.67 -0.06 5.96
CA ALA A 235 -12.27 0.00 5.53
C ALA A 235 -11.76 1.45 5.46
N ALA A 236 -12.55 2.39 4.95
CA ALA A 236 -12.19 3.81 4.88
C ALA A 236 -12.06 4.44 6.28
N PHE A 237 -12.97 4.12 7.19
CA PHE A 237 -12.88 4.57 8.58
C PHE A 237 -11.64 4.00 9.28
N HIS A 238 -11.39 2.69 9.09
CA HIS A 238 -10.19 2.05 9.65
C HIS A 238 -8.91 2.67 9.06
N LEU A 239 -8.86 2.98 7.76
CA LEU A 239 -7.72 3.64 7.13
C LEU A 239 -7.41 4.99 7.80
N ALA A 240 -8.44 5.81 8.05
CA ALA A 240 -8.27 7.11 8.71
C ALA A 240 -7.74 6.96 10.14
N THR A 241 -8.34 6.11 10.95
CA THR A 241 -7.90 5.89 12.34
C THR A 241 -6.51 5.26 12.43
N HIS A 242 -6.22 4.30 11.54
CA HIS A 242 -4.92 3.65 11.43
C HIS A 242 -3.79 4.65 11.13
N ALA A 243 -4.04 5.64 10.27
CA ALA A 243 -3.05 6.66 9.91
C ALA A 243 -2.52 7.40 11.14
N PHE A 244 -3.42 7.88 12.01
CA PHE A 244 -3.03 8.57 13.24
C PHE A 244 -2.36 7.63 14.25
N PHE A 245 -2.95 6.46 14.45
CA PHE A 245 -2.44 5.48 15.40
C PHE A 245 -1.03 5.00 15.04
N LYS A 246 -0.79 4.68 13.77
CA LYS A 246 0.53 4.22 13.33
C LYS A 246 1.59 5.31 13.33
N ALA A 247 1.23 6.54 12.97
CA ALA A 247 2.15 7.66 13.08
C ALA A 247 2.64 7.83 14.54
N LEU A 248 1.72 7.78 15.50
CA LEU A 248 2.05 7.87 16.92
C LEU A 248 2.99 6.73 17.35
N LEU A 249 2.68 5.48 16.99
CA LEU A 249 3.48 4.32 17.39
C LEU A 249 4.91 4.37 16.83
N PHE A 250 5.07 4.71 15.54
CA PHE A 250 6.39 4.80 14.93
C PHE A 250 7.21 5.98 15.47
N LEU A 251 6.60 7.13 15.67
CA LEU A 251 7.31 8.27 16.27
C LEU A 251 7.65 8.01 17.73
N GLY A 252 6.75 7.34 18.47
CA GLY A 252 6.98 6.90 19.83
C GLY A 252 8.12 5.88 19.92
N SER A 253 8.18 4.89 19.03
CA SER A 253 9.30 3.93 18.97
C SER A 253 10.62 4.65 18.68
N GLY A 254 10.63 5.65 17.81
CA GLY A 254 11.82 6.47 17.56
C GLY A 254 12.29 7.23 18.79
N SER A 255 11.36 7.74 19.59
CA SER A 255 11.69 8.42 20.86
C SER A 255 12.29 7.45 21.88
N VAL A 256 11.75 6.22 21.96
CA VAL A 256 12.29 5.17 22.85
C VAL A 256 13.69 4.75 22.42
N ILE A 257 13.90 4.45 21.13
CA ILE A 257 15.21 4.08 20.58
C ILE A 257 16.23 5.17 20.88
N HIS A 258 15.90 6.43 20.64
CA HIS A 258 16.81 7.57 20.92
C HIS A 258 17.15 7.67 22.41
N GLY A 259 16.16 7.48 23.30
CA GLY A 259 16.40 7.45 24.74
C GLY A 259 17.30 6.30 25.17
N MET A 260 17.11 5.12 24.60
CA MET A 260 17.96 3.94 24.85
C MET A 260 19.41 4.16 24.35
N GLU A 261 19.60 4.70 23.15
CA GLU A 261 20.92 5.06 22.62
C GLU A 261 21.69 5.99 23.58
N HIS A 262 21.01 7.02 24.08
CA HIS A 262 21.61 7.92 25.09
C HIS A 262 21.98 7.20 26.40
N GLY A 263 21.09 6.34 26.90
CA GLY A 263 21.37 5.52 28.10
C GLY A 263 22.59 4.62 27.92
N LEU A 264 22.65 3.88 26.80
CA LEU A 264 23.75 2.97 26.47
C LEU A 264 25.09 3.70 26.32
N MET A 265 25.10 4.89 25.74
CA MET A 265 26.30 5.75 25.66
C MET A 265 26.86 6.11 27.06
N HIS A 266 26.01 6.27 28.05
CA HIS A 266 26.41 6.60 29.42
C HIS A 266 26.86 5.38 30.23
N THR A 267 26.24 4.20 29.98
CA THR A 267 26.58 2.96 30.71
C THR A 267 27.74 2.18 30.07
N GLY A 268 28.02 2.45 28.77
CA GLY A 268 29.03 1.70 28.00
C GLY A 268 28.62 0.29 27.62
N GLU A 269 27.31 -0.03 27.73
CA GLU A 269 26.75 -1.31 27.29
C GLU A 269 26.61 -1.37 25.77
N THR A 270 26.70 -2.57 25.18
CA THR A 270 26.69 -2.84 23.73
C THR A 270 25.37 -3.49 23.26
N LEU A 271 24.25 -3.19 23.92
CA LEU A 271 22.94 -3.69 23.51
C LEU A 271 22.43 -2.96 22.26
N ASP A 272 21.63 -3.63 21.45
CA ASP A 272 20.95 -2.97 20.34
C ASP A 272 19.74 -2.18 20.89
N PRO A 273 19.65 -0.87 20.68
CA PRO A 273 18.55 -0.06 21.19
C PRO A 273 17.19 -0.37 20.52
N GLN A 274 17.15 -1.23 19.51
CA GLN A 274 15.93 -1.65 18.81
C GLN A 274 15.35 -2.99 19.32
N ASP A 275 16.12 -3.78 20.07
CA ASP A 275 15.72 -5.07 20.65
C ASP A 275 14.95 -4.97 21.97
#